data_86ecfd2e0009cf12e24eaa4a0885c6ab
#
_entry.id   86ecfd2e0009cf12e24eaa4a0885c6ab
#
_cell.length_a   1.000
_cell.length_b   1.000
_cell.length_c   1.000
_cell.angle_alpha   90.00
_cell.angle_beta   90.00
_cell.angle_gamma   90.00
#
_symmetry.space_group_name_H-M   'P 1'
#
loop_
_entity.id
_entity.type
_entity.pdbx_description
1 polymer ?
#
loop_
_entity_poly.entity_id
_entity_poly.type
_entity_poly.pdbx_seq_one_letter_code
_entity_poly.pdbx_strand_id
1 'polypeptide(L)'
;MDLIGSSNGAFKENIIYNVALDKISFMPLQSSDQLSGVITTEWFQTTDDLNNRIKLVIYVKSDVIEDTSLEVKVFKETFDGAKWNVSNQNSELAMKIKKSILDSAQELYIANEMS
;
A
#
# COMPACT_ATOMS: atom_id res chain seq x y z
N MET A 1 21.62 17.24 -16.87
CA MET A 1 21.31 16.60 -16.64
C MET A 1 21.04 16.08 -16.72
N ASP A 2 20.73 16.26 -16.61
CA ASP A 2 20.31 15.55 -16.29
C ASP A 2 20.38 15.04 -15.97
N LEU A 3 20.43 15.21 -15.55
CA LEU A 3 20.42 14.60 -14.99
C LEU A 3 20.05 14.30 -14.83
N ILE A 4 19.92 14.60 -14.70
CA ILE A 4 19.43 14.20 -14.42
C ILE A 4 18.88 13.87 -14.67
N GLY A 5 18.65 14.05 -14.82
CA GLY A 5 17.97 13.61 -14.76
C GLY A 5 17.64 13.11 -14.88
N SER A 6 17.75 12.96 -14.89
CA SER A 6 17.38 12.28 -14.88
C SER A 6 17.41 11.42 -14.48
N SER A 7 18.27 11.27 -14.55
CA SER A 7 17.95 10.22 -13.82
C SER A 7 16.85 10.14 -13.27
N ASN A 8 16.45 10.42 -13.68
CA ASN A 8 15.20 10.47 -13.27
C ASN A 8 14.38 9.24 -13.24
N GLY A 9 14.80 8.12 -13.82
CA GLY A 9 14.05 6.91 -13.74
C GLY A 9 13.83 6.48 -12.31
N ALA A 10 14.89 6.49 -11.51
CA ALA A 10 14.83 6.05 -10.12
C ALA A 10 14.05 7.01 -9.23
N PHE A 11 14.00 8.28 -9.62
CA PHE A 11 13.34 9.29 -8.80
C PHE A 11 12.03 9.75 -9.38
N LYS A 12 11.66 9.19 -10.53
CA LYS A 12 10.37 9.49 -11.12
C LYS A 12 9.28 8.95 -10.23
N GLU A 13 8.29 9.75 -9.97
CA GLU A 13 7.20 9.34 -9.13
C GLU A 13 6.45 8.18 -9.74
N ASN A 14 6.25 7.14 -8.95
CA ASN A 14 5.43 6.01 -9.33
C ASN A 14 4.01 6.31 -8.86
N ILE A 15 3.09 6.45 -9.80
CA ILE A 15 1.73 6.84 -9.50
C ILE A 15 1.03 5.82 -8.59
N ILE A 16 1.33 4.52 -8.78
CA ILE A 16 0.74 3.47 -7.94
C ILE A 16 1.25 3.60 -6.51
N TYR A 17 2.56 3.82 -6.35
CA TYR A 17 3.17 3.98 -5.04
C TYR A 17 2.59 5.18 -4.29
N ASN A 18 2.47 6.32 -4.98
CA ASN A 18 1.96 7.53 -4.35
C ASN A 18 0.49 7.39 -3.96
N VAL A 19 -0.30 6.75 -4.81
CA VAL A 19 -1.72 6.50 -4.49
C VAL A 19 -1.82 5.52 -3.32
N ALA A 20 -0.97 4.50 -3.28
CA ALA A 20 -0.96 3.54 -2.17
C ALA A 20 -0.66 4.24 -0.84
N LEU A 21 0.36 5.09 -0.81
CA LEU A 21 0.68 5.86 0.39
C LEU A 21 -0.50 6.71 0.84
N ASP A 22 -1.15 7.38 -0.10
CA ASP A 22 -2.28 8.24 0.22
C ASP A 22 -3.44 7.44 0.80
N LYS A 23 -3.75 6.31 0.19
CA LYS A 23 -4.89 5.48 0.63
C LYS A 23 -4.72 4.92 2.03
N ILE A 24 -3.48 4.61 2.42
CA ILE A 24 -3.23 4.04 3.74
C ILE A 24 -2.71 5.05 4.75
N SER A 25 -2.83 6.34 4.43
CA SER A 25 -2.27 7.41 5.28
C SER A 25 -2.90 7.49 6.67
N PHE A 26 -4.07 6.84 6.87
CA PHE A 26 -4.68 6.77 8.18
C PHE A 26 -3.97 5.79 9.12
N MET A 27 -3.06 4.97 8.62
CA MET A 27 -2.32 3.99 9.40
C MET A 27 -0.89 4.49 9.62
N PRO A 28 -0.35 4.32 10.84
CA PRO A 28 1.07 4.63 11.05
C PRO A 28 1.94 3.72 10.20
N LEU A 29 2.99 4.29 9.62
CA LEU A 29 3.90 3.52 8.78
C LEU A 29 5.09 3.05 9.61
N GLN A 30 5.46 1.79 9.42
CA GLN A 30 6.70 1.25 9.95
C GLN A 30 7.86 1.64 9.02
N SER A 31 7.64 1.51 7.71
CA SER A 31 8.64 1.89 6.72
C SER A 31 7.99 2.10 5.37
N SER A 32 8.61 2.95 4.57
CA SER A 32 8.23 3.11 3.17
C SER A 32 9.49 3.41 2.40
N ASP A 33 9.66 2.75 1.26
CA ASP A 33 10.84 2.91 0.44
C ASP A 33 10.40 3.02 -1.02
N GLN A 34 10.52 4.21 -1.57
CA GLN A 34 10.08 4.48 -2.93
C GLN A 34 10.90 3.71 -3.96
N LEU A 35 12.18 3.50 -3.71
CA LEU A 35 13.04 2.81 -4.65
C LEU A 35 12.71 1.32 -4.75
N SER A 36 12.48 0.67 -3.63
CA SER A 36 12.10 -0.75 -3.63
C SER A 36 10.61 -0.94 -3.86
N GLY A 37 9.81 0.11 -3.66
CA GLY A 37 8.36 0.03 -3.81
C GLY A 37 7.64 -0.67 -2.68
N VAL A 38 8.29 -0.84 -1.53
CA VAL A 38 7.71 -1.58 -0.39
C VAL A 38 7.22 -0.59 0.65
N ILE A 39 5.96 -0.78 1.08
CA ILE A 39 5.37 0.00 2.16
C ILE A 39 4.89 -0.97 3.23
N THR A 40 5.32 -0.76 4.47
CA THR A 40 4.93 -1.60 5.60
C THR A 40 4.32 -0.71 6.67
N THR A 41 3.12 -1.06 7.16
CA THR A 41 2.49 -0.31 8.23
C THR A 41 2.85 -0.91 9.58
N GLU A 42 2.62 -0.13 10.64
CA GLU A 42 2.57 -0.67 11.99
C GLU A 42 1.27 -1.46 12.15
N TRP A 43 1.16 -2.19 13.26
CA TRP A 43 -0.11 -2.81 13.61
C TRP A 43 -1.14 -1.70 13.90
N PHE A 44 -2.34 -1.89 13.38
CA PHE A 44 -3.41 -0.92 13.50
C PHE A 44 -4.66 -1.58 14.06
N GLN A 45 -5.28 -0.94 15.03
CA GLN A 45 -6.57 -1.38 15.55
C GLN A 45 -7.45 -0.15 15.75
N THR A 46 -8.76 -0.35 15.60
CA THR A 46 -9.71 0.73 15.80
C THR A 46 -10.14 0.80 17.26
N THR A 47 -10.67 1.95 17.69
CA THR A 47 -11.08 2.12 19.08
C THR A 47 -12.28 1.27 19.44
N ASP A 48 -13.07 0.84 18.46
CA ASP A 48 -14.25 0.00 18.69
C ASP A 48 -13.96 -1.50 18.48
N ASP A 49 -12.71 -1.86 18.18
CA ASP A 49 -12.34 -3.27 18.02
C ASP A 49 -10.93 -3.47 18.55
N LEU A 50 -10.82 -3.61 19.87
CA LEU A 50 -9.51 -3.71 20.52
C LEU A 50 -8.98 -5.16 20.54
N ASN A 51 -9.78 -6.12 20.07
CA ASN A 51 -9.37 -7.52 20.03
C ASN A 51 -8.79 -7.96 18.71
N ASN A 52 -8.76 -7.09 17.72
CA ASN A 52 -8.20 -7.41 16.42
C ASN A 52 -7.27 -6.28 15.98
N ARG A 53 -6.21 -6.65 15.29
CA ARG A 53 -5.32 -5.67 14.68
C ARG A 53 -4.86 -6.16 13.33
N ILE A 54 -4.57 -5.23 12.43
CA ILE A 54 -4.10 -5.55 11.09
C ILE A 54 -2.80 -4.83 10.79
N LYS A 55 -2.06 -5.39 9.85
CA LYS A 55 -0.82 -4.83 9.35
C LYS A 55 -0.82 -5.05 7.85
N LEU A 56 -0.44 -4.03 7.10
CA LEU A 56 -0.39 -4.10 5.64
C LEU A 56 1.05 -4.12 5.17
N VAL A 57 1.32 -4.94 4.16
CA VAL A 57 2.57 -4.88 3.41
C VAL A 57 2.19 -4.74 1.95
N ILE A 58 2.66 -3.69 1.32
CA ILE A 58 2.33 -3.37 -0.06
C ILE A 58 3.60 -3.38 -0.88
N TYR A 59 3.57 -4.10 -2.00
CA TYR A 59 4.70 -4.18 -2.94
C TYR A 59 4.27 -3.55 -4.27
N VAL A 60 4.90 -2.45 -4.63
CA VAL A 60 4.69 -1.83 -5.94
C VAL A 60 5.85 -2.23 -6.82
N LYS A 61 5.57 -3.05 -7.82
CA LYS A 61 6.59 -3.71 -8.63
C LYS A 61 6.87 -3.00 -9.94
N SER A 62 5.96 -2.11 -10.37
CA SER A 62 6.05 -1.44 -11.65
C SER A 62 5.23 -0.16 -11.59
N ASP A 63 5.43 0.73 -12.56
CA ASP A 63 4.61 1.93 -12.70
C ASP A 63 3.49 1.75 -13.72
N VAL A 64 3.37 0.58 -14.31
CA VAL A 64 2.28 0.26 -15.23
C VAL A 64 1.05 -0.13 -14.41
N ILE A 65 -0.09 0.52 -14.70
CA ILE A 65 -1.31 0.28 -13.91
C ILE A 65 -1.97 -0.99 -14.39
N GLU A 66 -1.60 -2.09 -13.76
CA GLU A 66 -2.15 -3.41 -14.07
C GLU A 66 -2.03 -4.28 -12.82
N ASP A 67 -2.75 -5.39 -12.83
CA ASP A 67 -2.86 -6.24 -11.65
C ASP A 67 -1.51 -6.74 -11.13
N THR A 68 -0.62 -7.13 -12.03
CA THR A 68 0.67 -7.71 -11.65
C THR A 68 1.64 -6.68 -11.09
N SER A 69 1.35 -5.38 -11.19
CA SER A 69 2.23 -4.32 -10.70
C SER A 69 2.11 -4.06 -9.22
N LEU A 70 1.13 -4.66 -8.55
CA LEU A 70 0.83 -4.36 -7.16
C LEU A 70 0.46 -5.63 -6.42
N GLU A 71 1.07 -5.82 -5.27
CA GLU A 71 0.73 -6.91 -4.38
C GLU A 71 0.42 -6.34 -3.00
N VAL A 72 -0.71 -6.72 -2.43
CA VAL A 72 -1.13 -6.26 -1.10
C VAL A 72 -1.31 -7.47 -0.21
N LYS A 73 -0.67 -7.45 0.96
CA LYS A 73 -0.82 -8.48 1.97
C LYS A 73 -1.39 -7.86 3.23
N VAL A 74 -2.42 -8.49 3.79
CA VAL A 74 -3.04 -8.06 5.02
C VAL A 74 -2.82 -9.16 6.06
N PHE A 75 -2.11 -8.80 7.13
CA PHE A 75 -1.90 -9.71 8.26
C PHE A 75 -2.86 -9.31 9.37
N LYS A 76 -3.40 -10.31 10.06
CA LYS A 76 -4.35 -10.06 11.14
C LYS A 76 -3.94 -10.86 12.36
N GLU A 77 -4.07 -10.23 13.53
CA GLU A 77 -3.90 -10.91 14.81
C GLU A 77 -5.10 -10.65 15.68
N THR A 78 -5.47 -11.64 16.47
CA THR A 78 -6.59 -11.56 17.40
C THR A 78 -6.08 -11.78 18.81
N PHE A 79 -6.52 -10.93 19.75
CA PHE A 79 -6.15 -11.01 21.14
C PHE A 79 -7.12 -11.94 21.86
N ASP A 80 -6.59 -12.93 22.60
CA ASP A 80 -7.41 -13.93 23.29
C ASP A 80 -7.59 -13.64 24.78
N GLY A 81 -7.15 -12.46 25.22
CA GLY A 81 -7.17 -12.07 26.62
C GLY A 81 -5.84 -12.25 27.31
N ALA A 82 -4.91 -12.97 26.69
CA ALA A 82 -3.57 -13.19 27.23
C ALA A 82 -2.49 -12.80 26.24
N LYS A 83 -2.69 -13.10 24.96
CA LYS A 83 -1.68 -12.82 23.93
C LYS A 83 -2.35 -12.61 22.59
N TRP A 84 -1.57 -12.05 21.66
CA TRP A 84 -1.97 -11.91 20.26
C TRP A 84 -1.67 -13.20 19.53
N ASN A 85 -2.64 -13.67 18.76
CA ASN A 85 -2.51 -14.88 17.96
C ASN A 85 -2.67 -14.54 16.50
N VAL A 86 -1.80 -15.11 15.66
CA VAL A 86 -1.91 -14.94 14.22
C VAL A 86 -3.20 -15.59 13.75
N SER A 87 -4.01 -14.84 13.01
CA SER A 87 -5.16 -15.38 12.32
C SER A 87 -4.84 -15.50 10.84
N ASN A 88 -5.74 -16.09 10.08
CA ASN A 88 -5.53 -16.24 8.64
C ASN A 88 -5.39 -14.89 7.97
N GLN A 89 -4.59 -14.85 6.90
CA GLN A 89 -4.49 -13.65 6.08
C GLN A 89 -5.87 -13.28 5.55
N ASN A 90 -6.17 -12.00 5.58
CA ASN A 90 -7.44 -11.51 5.08
C ASN A 90 -7.29 -11.18 3.59
N SER A 91 -7.40 -12.20 2.75
CA SER A 91 -7.20 -12.02 1.30
C SER A 91 -8.32 -11.20 0.66
N GLU A 92 -9.52 -11.26 1.21
CA GLU A 92 -10.63 -10.45 0.68
C GLU A 92 -10.36 -8.96 0.89
N LEU A 93 -9.91 -8.58 2.08
CA LEU A 93 -9.56 -7.18 2.34
C LEU A 93 -8.37 -6.77 1.50
N ALA A 94 -7.38 -7.64 1.35
CA ALA A 94 -6.22 -7.36 0.50
C ALA A 94 -6.64 -7.07 -0.93
N MET A 95 -7.57 -7.84 -1.48
CA MET A 95 -8.07 -7.62 -2.84
C MET A 95 -8.83 -6.31 -2.97
N LYS A 96 -9.61 -5.95 -1.95
CA LYS A 96 -10.35 -4.68 -1.96
C LYS A 96 -9.40 -3.49 -1.92
N ILE A 97 -8.36 -3.57 -1.11
CA ILE A 97 -7.36 -2.51 -1.02
C ILE A 97 -6.61 -2.38 -2.35
N LYS A 98 -6.20 -3.51 -2.92
CA LYS A 98 -5.50 -3.53 -4.19
C LYS A 98 -6.34 -2.88 -5.30
N LYS A 99 -7.62 -3.28 -5.38
CA LYS A 99 -8.52 -2.71 -6.40
C LYS A 99 -8.68 -1.21 -6.19
N SER A 100 -8.85 -0.78 -4.95
CA SER A 100 -9.00 0.64 -4.66
C SER A 100 -7.77 1.45 -5.10
N ILE A 101 -6.58 0.92 -4.85
CA ILE A 101 -5.35 1.60 -5.24
C ILE A 101 -5.25 1.67 -6.77
N LEU A 102 -5.48 0.56 -7.45
CA LEU A 102 -5.35 0.53 -8.90
C LEU A 102 -6.40 1.40 -9.59
N ASP A 103 -7.65 1.38 -9.09
CA ASP A 103 -8.70 2.21 -9.65
C ASP A 103 -8.38 3.70 -9.49
N SER A 104 -7.91 4.09 -8.30
CA SER A 104 -7.55 5.49 -8.05
C SER A 104 -6.33 5.92 -8.86
N ALA A 105 -5.36 5.01 -9.02
CA ALA A 105 -4.19 5.31 -9.87
C ALA A 105 -4.61 5.52 -11.32
N GLN A 106 -5.55 4.71 -11.81
CA GLN A 106 -6.04 4.84 -13.17
C GLN A 106 -6.77 6.17 -13.35
N GLU A 107 -7.62 6.55 -12.40
CA GLU A 107 -8.34 7.83 -12.45
C GLU A 107 -7.36 9.01 -12.45
N LEU A 108 -6.34 8.94 -11.61
CA LEU A 108 -5.35 10.00 -11.54
C LEU A 108 -4.52 10.08 -12.81
N TYR A 109 -4.16 8.93 -13.37
CA TYR A 109 -3.41 8.87 -14.62
C TYR A 109 -4.22 9.53 -15.75
N ILE A 110 -5.50 9.19 -15.85
CA ILE A 110 -6.38 9.78 -16.88
C ILE A 110 -6.49 11.28 -16.67
N ALA A 111 -6.67 11.74 -15.44
CA ALA A 111 -6.78 13.16 -15.16
C ALA A 111 -5.52 13.91 -15.55
N ASN A 112 -4.36 13.31 -15.28
CA ASN A 112 -3.08 13.92 -15.64
C ASN A 112 -2.90 14.01 -17.16
N GLU A 113 -3.38 12.99 -17.89
CA GLU A 113 -3.28 13.01 -19.36
C GLU A 113 -4.21 14.02 -20.00
N MET A 114 -5.30 14.38 -19.31
CA MET A 114 -6.29 15.31 -19.83
C MET A 114 -5.97 16.77 -19.48
N SER A 115 -5.01 17.02 -18.64
CA SER A 115 -4.70 18.37 -18.18
C SER A 115 -3.61 19.04 -19.01
#